data_6c96ff043defdf2873a4020ebc166126
#
_entry.id   6c96ff043defdf2873a4020ebc166126
#
_cell.length_a   1.000
_cell.length_b   1.000
_cell.length_c   1.000
_cell.angle_alpha   90.00
_cell.angle_beta   90.00
_cell.angle_gamma   90.00
#
_symmetry.space_group_name_H-M   'P 1'
#
loop_
_entity.id
_entity.type
_entity.pdbx_description
1 polymer ?
#
loop_
_entity_poly.entity_id
_entity_poly.type
_entity_poly.pdbx_seq_one_letter_code
_entity_poly.pdbx_strand_id
1 'polypeptide(L)'
;MNQRNNLIDFSDREKFFLYDVSGLGIDLDNKFDDFGVTNILRKQTAKAASLKAKLLVGQNSPIAYEVFVEMFEFLNSPPFKMIYETDAGLYYRDCVLSKLTKGDMEKGRVFIEDIAFDFTGFYYQWKNQSYSPVENIDGNGKIYGWSVYPYNYESDINGVGGVFQIDNNSLLFGLEGSSPVEVTIKGPCENPSWEITNGSKILQSDAYNLAIDDGYKLVVSSFPGEQACKLIAPDGTSSNVYQQQDTSKTNFVSIPIGQSFFVFHNFGKNVEFKFKEYRGVT
;
A
#
# COMPACT_ATOMS: atom_id res chain seq x y z
N MET A 1 -12.37 -1.02 -8.68
CA MET A 1 -11.32 -0.93 -9.73
C MET A 1 -10.78 -2.33 -9.99
N ASN A 2 -10.63 -2.73 -11.23
CA ASN A 2 -10.08 -4.04 -11.63
C ASN A 2 -8.60 -3.95 -12.07
N GLN A 3 -8.01 -5.08 -12.46
CA GLN A 3 -6.61 -5.15 -12.89
C GLN A 3 -6.27 -4.23 -14.10
N ARG A 4 -7.26 -3.92 -14.95
CA ARG A 4 -7.09 -3.02 -16.11
C ARG A 4 -7.30 -1.55 -15.76
N ASN A 5 -7.41 -1.21 -14.49
CA ASN A 5 -7.73 0.14 -13.97
C ASN A 5 -9.10 0.68 -14.38
N ASN A 6 -10.01 -0.18 -14.85
CA ASN A 6 -11.40 0.20 -15.06
C ASN A 6 -12.08 0.38 -13.70
N LEU A 7 -12.98 1.35 -13.61
CA LEU A 7 -13.73 1.68 -12.41
C LEU A 7 -15.22 1.43 -12.65
N ILE A 8 -15.90 0.81 -11.69
CA ILE A 8 -17.36 0.83 -11.57
C ILE A 8 -17.70 1.60 -10.31
N ASP A 9 -18.62 2.55 -10.46
CA ASP A 9 -19.22 3.29 -9.35
C ASP A 9 -20.49 2.59 -8.89
N PHE A 10 -20.46 2.04 -7.68
CA PHE A 10 -21.58 1.36 -7.06
C PHE A 10 -22.55 2.30 -6.31
N SER A 11 -22.32 3.60 -6.37
CA SER A 11 -23.26 4.62 -5.90
C SER A 11 -24.16 5.18 -7.01
N ASP A 12 -23.87 4.85 -8.27
CA ASP A 12 -24.64 5.25 -9.44
C ASP A 12 -25.97 4.47 -9.48
N ARG A 13 -27.05 5.14 -9.08
CA ARG A 13 -28.39 4.55 -9.04
C ARG A 13 -28.98 4.26 -10.41
N GLU A 14 -28.45 4.79 -11.47
CA GLU A 14 -28.94 4.55 -12.83
C GLU A 14 -28.34 3.26 -13.44
N LYS A 15 -27.09 2.95 -13.09
CA LYS A 15 -26.35 1.81 -13.62
C LYS A 15 -26.14 0.70 -12.60
N PHE A 16 -25.40 1.02 -11.52
CA PHE A 16 -24.95 0.06 -10.51
C PHE A 16 -25.13 0.61 -9.12
N PHE A 17 -26.00 0.02 -8.35
CA PHE A 17 -26.24 0.46 -6.98
C PHE A 17 -26.18 -0.70 -5.99
N LEU A 18 -25.32 -0.57 -4.97
CA LEU A 18 -25.28 -1.53 -3.86
C LEU A 18 -26.17 -1.05 -2.71
N TYR A 19 -26.96 -1.96 -2.18
CA TYR A 19 -27.75 -1.74 -0.97
C TYR A 19 -27.72 -2.99 -0.08
N ASP A 20 -28.21 -2.89 1.16
CA ASP A 20 -28.11 -3.94 2.18
C ASP A 20 -26.65 -4.40 2.38
N VAL A 21 -25.72 -3.46 2.36
CA VAL A 21 -24.28 -3.75 2.46
C VAL A 21 -23.93 -4.20 3.88
N SER A 22 -23.22 -5.32 3.98
CA SER A 22 -22.70 -5.88 5.22
C SER A 22 -21.27 -6.36 5.06
N GLY A 23 -20.54 -6.55 6.17
CA GLY A 23 -19.18 -7.09 6.15
C GLY A 23 -18.09 -6.06 5.90
N LEU A 24 -18.36 -4.77 6.03
CA LEU A 24 -17.34 -3.71 5.91
C LEU A 24 -16.40 -3.64 7.12
N GLY A 25 -16.79 -4.22 8.26
CA GLY A 25 -16.01 -4.24 9.48
C GLY A 25 -14.90 -5.29 9.48
N ILE A 26 -14.44 -5.63 10.68
CA ILE A 26 -13.42 -6.65 10.93
C ILE A 26 -13.95 -7.68 11.92
N ASP A 27 -13.68 -8.95 11.64
CA ASP A 27 -13.88 -10.06 12.56
C ASP A 27 -12.53 -10.50 13.11
N LEU A 28 -12.47 -10.66 14.45
CA LEU A 28 -11.28 -11.10 15.15
C LEU A 28 -11.49 -12.50 15.70
N ASP A 29 -10.49 -13.37 15.51
CA ASP A 29 -10.39 -14.65 16.18
C ASP A 29 -9.47 -14.51 17.39
N ASN A 30 -10.03 -14.67 18.58
CA ASN A 30 -9.34 -14.51 19.84
C ASN A 30 -9.13 -15.89 20.49
N LYS A 31 -7.88 -16.23 20.77
CA LYS A 31 -7.52 -17.42 21.54
C LYS A 31 -7.13 -17.02 22.94
N PHE A 32 -7.78 -17.64 23.91
CA PHE A 32 -7.53 -17.39 25.33
C PHE A 32 -6.92 -18.61 25.99
N ASP A 33 -6.05 -18.38 26.97
CA ASP A 33 -5.66 -19.36 27.95
C ASP A 33 -6.55 -19.19 29.19
N ASP A 34 -7.18 -20.28 29.64
CA ASP A 34 -8.07 -20.29 30.79
C ASP A 34 -7.28 -20.59 32.07
N PHE A 35 -7.39 -19.70 33.05
CA PHE A 35 -6.80 -19.85 34.39
C PHE A 35 -7.88 -19.99 35.46
N GLY A 36 -9.07 -20.46 35.09
CA GLY A 36 -10.18 -20.76 35.98
C GLY A 36 -11.02 -19.54 36.33
N VAL A 37 -10.47 -18.51 36.93
CA VAL A 37 -11.19 -17.27 37.30
C VAL A 37 -10.94 -16.11 36.34
N THR A 38 -9.98 -16.28 35.41
CA THR A 38 -9.62 -15.26 34.42
C THR A 38 -9.12 -15.91 33.15
N ASN A 39 -9.37 -15.25 32.02
CA ASN A 39 -8.87 -15.63 30.71
C ASN A 39 -7.83 -14.62 30.24
N ILE A 40 -6.68 -15.10 29.81
CA ILE A 40 -5.61 -14.26 29.26
C ILE A 40 -5.63 -14.41 27.73
N LEU A 41 -5.72 -13.29 27.01
CA LEU A 41 -5.64 -13.30 25.56
C LEU A 41 -4.24 -13.76 25.10
N ARG A 42 -4.19 -14.95 24.48
CA ARG A 42 -2.96 -15.55 23.99
C ARG A 42 -2.63 -15.07 22.57
N LYS A 43 -3.65 -14.99 21.72
CA LYS A 43 -3.48 -14.64 20.32
C LYS A 43 -4.76 -13.99 19.77
N GLN A 44 -4.57 -12.94 18.99
CA GLN A 44 -5.62 -12.31 18.21
C GLN A 44 -5.23 -12.32 16.73
N THR A 45 -6.13 -12.76 15.86
CA THR A 45 -5.92 -12.75 14.41
C THR A 45 -7.17 -12.22 13.71
N ALA A 46 -6.98 -11.45 12.64
CA ALA A 46 -8.09 -11.05 11.81
C ALA A 46 -8.57 -12.22 10.97
N LYS A 47 -9.89 -12.44 10.94
CA LYS A 47 -10.52 -13.37 10.01
C LYS A 47 -10.60 -12.75 8.63
N ALA A 48 -10.61 -13.61 7.61
CA ALA A 48 -11.03 -13.19 6.28
C ALA A 48 -12.46 -12.64 6.37
N ALA A 49 -12.66 -11.42 5.93
CA ALA A 49 -13.96 -10.76 5.90
C ALA A 49 -14.50 -10.77 4.48
N SER A 50 -15.84 -10.75 4.35
CA SER A 50 -16.52 -10.71 3.06
C SER A 50 -17.52 -9.59 3.05
N LEU A 51 -17.50 -8.75 2.03
CA LEU A 51 -18.59 -7.84 1.74
C LEU A 51 -19.72 -8.62 1.10
N LYS A 52 -20.93 -8.44 1.58
CA LYS A 52 -22.16 -8.99 0.98
C LYS A 52 -23.14 -7.85 0.77
N ALA A 53 -23.77 -7.82 -0.39
CA ALA A 53 -24.70 -6.77 -0.74
C ALA A 53 -25.74 -7.27 -1.75
N LYS A 54 -26.81 -6.51 -1.90
CA LYS A 54 -27.72 -6.58 -3.05
C LYS A 54 -27.22 -5.60 -4.10
N LEU A 55 -27.09 -6.08 -5.33
CA LEU A 55 -26.71 -5.29 -6.49
C LEU A 55 -27.94 -5.02 -7.34
N LEU A 56 -28.27 -3.77 -7.52
CA LEU A 56 -29.29 -3.31 -8.48
C LEU A 56 -28.58 -2.85 -9.73
N VAL A 57 -29.00 -3.40 -10.89
CA VAL A 57 -28.41 -3.09 -12.19
C VAL A 57 -29.49 -2.55 -13.13
N GLY A 58 -29.23 -1.41 -13.76
CA GLY A 58 -30.03 -0.87 -14.84
C GLY A 58 -31.34 -0.23 -14.43
N GLN A 59 -31.45 0.33 -13.23
CA GLN A 59 -32.66 1.05 -12.82
C GLN A 59 -32.98 2.18 -13.80
N ASN A 60 -34.22 2.20 -14.30
CA ASN A 60 -34.69 3.16 -15.31
C ASN A 60 -33.98 3.12 -16.69
N SER A 61 -33.16 2.11 -16.93
CA SER A 61 -32.47 1.97 -18.21
C SER A 61 -33.25 1.06 -19.17
N PRO A 62 -33.47 1.46 -20.41
CA PRO A 62 -34.05 0.57 -21.42
C PRO A 62 -33.09 -0.57 -21.83
N ILE A 63 -31.82 -0.46 -21.49
CA ILE A 63 -30.73 -1.36 -21.85
C ILE A 63 -30.13 -2.08 -20.64
N ALA A 64 -30.94 -2.39 -19.62
CA ALA A 64 -30.48 -3.02 -18.37
C ALA A 64 -29.63 -4.29 -18.59
N TYR A 65 -29.94 -5.05 -19.65
CA TYR A 65 -29.15 -6.24 -19.98
C TYR A 65 -27.74 -5.89 -20.47
N GLU A 66 -27.57 -4.83 -21.25
CA GLU A 66 -26.27 -4.36 -21.72
C GLU A 66 -25.44 -3.85 -20.56
N VAL A 67 -26.05 -3.13 -19.63
CA VAL A 67 -25.41 -2.68 -18.38
C VAL A 67 -24.96 -3.85 -17.52
N PHE A 68 -25.75 -4.93 -17.47
CA PHE A 68 -25.35 -6.16 -16.78
C PHE A 68 -24.15 -6.84 -17.45
N VAL A 69 -24.10 -6.85 -18.78
CA VAL A 69 -22.93 -7.36 -19.53
C VAL A 69 -21.69 -6.53 -19.27
N GLU A 70 -21.80 -5.19 -19.24
CA GLU A 70 -20.70 -4.28 -18.86
C GLU A 70 -20.12 -4.65 -17.48
N MET A 71 -20.99 -4.92 -16.50
CA MET A 71 -20.59 -5.41 -15.20
C MET A 71 -19.84 -6.72 -15.27
N PHE A 72 -20.33 -7.65 -16.05
CA PHE A 72 -19.72 -8.97 -16.18
C PHE A 72 -18.33 -8.90 -16.84
N GLU A 73 -18.18 -8.04 -17.85
CA GLU A 73 -16.88 -7.77 -18.49
C GLU A 73 -15.88 -7.17 -17.50
N PHE A 74 -16.34 -6.24 -16.65
CA PHE A 74 -15.52 -5.70 -15.57
C PHE A 74 -15.07 -6.80 -14.62
N LEU A 75 -15.99 -7.68 -14.18
CA LEU A 75 -15.71 -8.76 -13.23
C LEU A 75 -14.84 -9.88 -13.82
N ASN A 76 -14.63 -9.90 -15.12
CA ASN A 76 -13.73 -10.85 -15.79
C ASN A 76 -12.24 -10.47 -15.71
N SER A 77 -11.89 -9.43 -14.97
CA SER A 77 -10.50 -8.93 -14.85
C SER A 77 -10.07 -8.78 -13.38
N PRO A 78 -10.02 -9.89 -12.59
CA PRO A 78 -9.51 -9.86 -11.22
C PRO A 78 -7.99 -9.65 -11.19
N PRO A 79 -7.39 -9.28 -10.03
CA PRO A 79 -8.05 -8.97 -8.76
C PRO A 79 -8.71 -7.60 -8.75
N PHE A 80 -9.58 -7.38 -7.75
CA PHE A 80 -10.29 -6.11 -7.59
C PHE A 80 -9.75 -5.32 -6.42
N LYS A 81 -9.88 -4.01 -6.52
CA LYS A 81 -9.62 -3.07 -5.44
C LYS A 81 -10.92 -2.31 -5.16
N MET A 82 -11.47 -2.51 -3.98
CA MET A 82 -12.57 -1.70 -3.48
C MET A 82 -12.03 -0.33 -3.08
N ILE A 83 -12.71 0.72 -3.48
CA ILE A 83 -12.47 2.09 -3.06
C ILE A 83 -13.66 2.49 -2.20
N TYR A 84 -13.40 2.90 -0.97
CA TYR A 84 -14.40 3.32 -0.02
C TYR A 84 -14.13 4.77 0.39
N GLU A 85 -15.05 5.65 0.01
CA GLU A 85 -14.95 7.08 0.29
C GLU A 85 -15.73 7.41 1.56
N THR A 86 -15.08 8.16 2.45
CA THR A 86 -15.67 8.68 3.68
C THR A 86 -15.31 10.16 3.83
N ASP A 87 -15.86 10.83 4.81
CA ASP A 87 -15.48 12.20 5.19
C ASP A 87 -14.03 12.30 5.68
N ALA A 88 -13.43 11.18 6.13
CA ALA A 88 -12.03 11.10 6.54
C ALA A 88 -11.06 10.79 5.37
N GLY A 89 -11.58 10.53 4.15
CA GLY A 89 -10.79 10.31 2.94
C GLY A 89 -11.09 9.02 2.20
N LEU A 90 -10.21 8.67 1.27
CA LEU A 90 -10.30 7.48 0.44
C LEU A 90 -9.55 6.32 1.08
N TYR A 91 -10.24 5.19 1.20
CA TYR A 91 -9.69 3.93 1.67
C TYR A 91 -9.76 2.87 0.58
N TYR A 92 -8.76 2.03 0.54
CA TYR A 92 -8.64 0.94 -0.42
C TYR A 92 -8.65 -0.39 0.30
N ARG A 93 -9.25 -1.41 -0.30
CA ARG A 93 -9.20 -2.79 0.19
C ARG A 93 -9.14 -3.74 -0.98
N ASP A 94 -8.14 -4.62 -0.99
CA ASP A 94 -7.98 -5.61 -2.04
C ASP A 94 -8.99 -6.74 -1.84
N CYS A 95 -9.66 -7.19 -2.92
CA CYS A 95 -10.73 -8.18 -2.84
C CYS A 95 -10.82 -9.03 -4.11
N VAL A 96 -11.53 -10.15 -3.98
CA VAL A 96 -11.88 -11.05 -5.07
C VAL A 96 -13.39 -11.32 -5.05
N LEU A 97 -13.98 -11.48 -6.22
CA LEU A 97 -15.40 -11.86 -6.32
C LEU A 97 -15.59 -13.27 -5.78
N SER A 98 -16.51 -13.46 -4.84
CA SER A 98 -16.88 -14.79 -4.31
C SER A 98 -18.27 -15.23 -4.70
N LYS A 99 -19.17 -14.31 -5.02
CA LYS A 99 -20.54 -14.63 -5.44
C LYS A 99 -21.10 -13.54 -6.36
N LEU A 100 -21.76 -13.95 -7.41
CA LEU A 100 -22.69 -13.15 -8.19
C LEU A 100 -23.82 -14.06 -8.63
N THR A 101 -25.06 -13.74 -8.25
CA THR A 101 -26.25 -14.42 -8.78
C THR A 101 -26.70 -13.77 -10.07
N LYS A 102 -27.50 -14.48 -10.85
CA LYS A 102 -28.20 -13.94 -11.99
C LYS A 102 -29.58 -14.55 -12.04
N GLY A 103 -30.59 -13.75 -11.74
CA GLY A 103 -32.00 -14.05 -11.89
C GLY A 103 -32.55 -13.56 -13.23
N ASP A 104 -33.85 -13.64 -13.34
CA ASP A 104 -34.58 -13.03 -14.44
C ASP A 104 -34.80 -11.53 -14.15
N MET A 105 -35.00 -10.77 -15.23
CA MET A 105 -35.26 -9.33 -15.11
C MET A 105 -36.64 -9.10 -14.47
N GLU A 106 -36.67 -8.32 -13.41
CA GLU A 106 -37.90 -7.97 -12.70
C GLU A 106 -38.77 -6.95 -13.46
N LYS A 107 -40.00 -6.79 -12.99
CA LYS A 107 -40.88 -5.72 -13.48
C LYS A 107 -40.20 -4.36 -13.25
N GLY A 108 -40.00 -3.59 -14.31
CA GLY A 108 -39.27 -2.32 -14.28
C GLY A 108 -37.91 -2.38 -14.96
N ARG A 109 -37.55 -3.51 -15.56
CA ARG A 109 -36.30 -3.72 -16.31
C ARG A 109 -35.05 -3.53 -15.45
N VAL A 110 -35.05 -4.11 -14.26
CA VAL A 110 -33.92 -4.10 -13.34
C VAL A 110 -33.52 -5.51 -13.01
N PHE A 111 -32.24 -5.72 -12.74
CA PHE A 111 -31.73 -6.93 -12.09
C PHE A 111 -31.47 -6.60 -10.62
N ILE A 112 -31.89 -7.50 -9.73
CA ILE A 112 -31.59 -7.45 -8.31
C ILE A 112 -30.87 -8.74 -7.96
N GLU A 113 -29.56 -8.64 -7.76
CA GLU A 113 -28.69 -9.79 -7.62
C GLU A 113 -27.93 -9.77 -6.28
N ASP A 114 -27.59 -10.95 -5.79
CA ASP A 114 -26.65 -11.06 -4.68
C ASP A 114 -25.24 -10.94 -5.21
N ILE A 115 -24.43 -10.06 -4.61
CA ILE A 115 -23.01 -9.97 -4.88
C ILE A 115 -22.22 -10.11 -3.57
N ALA A 116 -21.08 -10.80 -3.63
CA ALA A 116 -20.16 -10.87 -2.52
C ALA A 116 -18.72 -10.84 -3.00
N PHE A 117 -17.88 -10.13 -2.21
CA PHE A 117 -16.44 -10.05 -2.40
C PHE A 117 -15.73 -10.51 -1.13
N ASP A 118 -14.75 -11.37 -1.27
CA ASP A 118 -13.88 -11.76 -0.18
C ASP A 118 -12.67 -10.82 -0.14
N PHE A 119 -12.38 -10.27 1.02
CA PHE A 119 -11.25 -9.38 1.22
C PHE A 119 -9.98 -10.16 1.47
N THR A 120 -8.89 -9.73 0.83
CA THR A 120 -7.57 -10.36 0.97
C THR A 120 -6.68 -9.64 1.98
N GLY A 121 -7.14 -8.53 2.55
CA GLY A 121 -6.37 -7.73 3.51
C GLY A 121 -7.22 -6.72 4.26
N PHE A 122 -6.55 -5.84 4.98
CA PHE A 122 -7.17 -4.71 5.67
C PHE A 122 -7.44 -3.54 4.73
N TYR A 123 -8.23 -2.57 5.18
CA TYR A 123 -8.28 -1.27 4.56
C TYR A 123 -6.92 -0.59 4.64
N TYR A 124 -6.58 0.20 3.65
CA TYR A 124 -5.36 1.01 3.65
C TYR A 124 -5.53 2.33 2.93
N GLN A 125 -4.66 3.26 3.28
CA GLN A 125 -4.40 4.48 2.53
C GLN A 125 -2.99 4.42 1.97
N TRP A 126 -2.79 4.93 0.77
CA TRP A 126 -1.46 5.10 0.23
C TRP A 126 -0.78 6.30 0.88
N LYS A 127 0.44 6.10 1.37
CA LYS A 127 1.35 7.16 1.81
C LYS A 127 2.51 7.23 0.85
N ASN A 128 2.76 8.44 0.36
CA ASN A 128 3.90 8.73 -0.50
C ASN A 128 4.69 9.84 0.18
N GLN A 129 5.99 9.62 0.32
CA GLN A 129 6.94 10.60 0.87
C GLN A 129 8.12 10.69 -0.08
N SER A 130 8.64 11.88 -0.29
CA SER A 130 9.77 12.13 -1.18
C SER A 130 10.77 13.04 -0.47
N TYR A 131 12.02 12.67 -0.57
CA TYR A 131 13.13 13.40 0.03
C TYR A 131 14.19 13.69 -1.02
N SER A 132 14.63 14.93 -1.09
CA SER A 132 15.74 15.36 -1.92
C SER A 132 16.85 15.87 -1.02
N PRO A 133 18.13 15.64 -1.34
CA PRO A 133 19.23 16.34 -0.67
C PRO A 133 18.97 17.82 -0.76
N VAL A 134 19.19 18.53 0.33
CA VAL A 134 19.19 19.99 0.28
C VAL A 134 20.45 20.39 -0.48
N GLU A 135 20.31 20.86 -1.72
CA GLU A 135 21.41 21.52 -2.39
C GLU A 135 21.81 22.72 -1.53
N ASN A 136 23.06 22.74 -1.07
CA ASN A 136 23.60 23.90 -0.37
C ASN A 136 23.57 25.09 -1.32
N ILE A 137 22.54 25.90 -1.20
CA ILE A 137 22.49 27.20 -1.83
C ILE A 137 23.46 28.07 -1.03
N ASP A 138 24.64 28.27 -1.58
CA ASP A 138 25.70 29.20 -1.15
C ASP A 138 26.10 29.16 0.33
N GLY A 139 27.28 28.66 0.55
CA GLY A 139 28.07 28.49 1.77
C GLY A 139 28.13 29.60 2.82
N ASN A 140 27.01 30.18 3.23
CA ASN A 140 26.98 31.09 4.37
C ASN A 140 25.59 31.09 5.04
N GLY A 141 25.47 30.32 6.11
CA GLY A 141 24.37 30.48 7.05
C GLY A 141 23.57 29.21 7.32
N LYS A 142 23.62 28.76 8.56
CA LYS A 142 22.70 27.75 9.09
C LYS A 142 21.28 28.34 9.09
N ILE A 143 20.42 27.89 8.21
CA ILE A 143 19.00 28.24 8.27
C ILE A 143 18.34 27.26 9.26
N TYR A 144 17.99 27.76 10.43
CA TYR A 144 17.14 27.04 11.37
C TYR A 144 15.68 27.26 10.98
N GLY A 145 15.11 26.31 10.20
CA GLY A 145 13.71 26.30 9.94
C GLY A 145 12.94 25.68 11.12
N TRP A 146 11.79 26.25 11.47
CA TRP A 146 11.01 25.90 12.67
C TRP A 146 10.33 24.49 12.60
N SER A 147 10.39 23.76 11.53
CA SER A 147 9.62 22.52 11.40
C SER A 147 10.42 21.33 10.89
N VAL A 148 11.32 20.82 11.50
CA VAL A 148 12.14 19.62 11.19
C VAL A 148 13.61 19.99 11.14
N TYR A 149 14.37 19.48 12.07
CA TYR A 149 15.82 19.49 12.01
C TYR A 149 16.30 18.26 11.21
N PRO A 150 16.62 18.37 9.92
CA PRO A 150 17.48 17.40 9.29
C PRO A 150 18.91 17.75 9.74
N TYR A 151 19.46 16.99 10.66
CA TYR A 151 20.90 17.01 10.87
C TYR A 151 21.54 16.38 9.64
N ASN A 152 21.97 17.19 8.70
CA ASN A 152 22.93 16.76 7.70
C ASN A 152 24.29 16.66 8.38
N TYR A 153 24.71 15.46 8.70
CA TYR A 153 26.14 15.21 8.89
C TYR A 153 26.76 15.29 7.50
N GLU A 154 27.58 16.29 7.25
CA GLU A 154 28.49 16.28 6.11
C GLU A 154 29.39 15.06 6.25
N SER A 155 29.09 14.01 5.52
CA SER A 155 30.07 12.97 5.24
C SER A 155 30.71 13.25 3.89
N ASP A 156 32.03 13.11 3.84
CA ASP A 156 32.92 13.34 2.70
C ASP A 156 32.27 13.06 1.33
N ILE A 157 32.34 14.04 0.54
CA ILE A 157 32.31 14.33 -0.91
C ILE A 157 31.81 13.23 -1.90
N ASN A 158 31.63 11.98 -1.54
CA ASN A 158 31.20 10.90 -2.45
C ASN A 158 29.96 10.10 -2.03
N GLY A 159 29.23 10.50 -1.00
CA GLY A 159 28.00 9.82 -0.61
C GLY A 159 27.10 10.73 0.20
N VAL A 160 25.98 11.13 -0.37
CA VAL A 160 24.98 11.90 0.38
C VAL A 160 24.20 10.91 1.23
N GLY A 161 24.50 10.86 2.52
CA GLY A 161 23.69 10.15 3.51
C GLY A 161 22.51 11.03 3.98
N GLY A 162 21.45 10.41 4.47
CA GLY A 162 20.31 11.12 5.02
C GLY A 162 19.55 10.29 6.04
N VAL A 163 18.95 10.97 7.02
CA VAL A 163 18.05 10.34 8.00
C VAL A 163 16.67 10.91 7.81
N PHE A 164 15.71 10.04 7.50
CA PHE A 164 14.34 10.42 7.23
C PHE A 164 13.41 9.76 8.23
N GLN A 165 12.63 10.57 8.94
CA GLN A 165 11.58 10.07 9.81
C GLN A 165 10.39 9.63 8.98
N ILE A 166 9.86 8.43 9.29
CA ILE A 166 8.63 7.91 8.73
C ILE A 166 7.71 7.50 9.88
N ASP A 167 6.48 7.99 9.81
CA ASP A 167 5.43 7.66 10.76
C ASP A 167 4.42 6.72 10.08
N ASN A 168 4.40 5.47 10.52
CA ASN A 168 3.41 4.49 10.09
C ASN A 168 2.27 4.44 11.12
N ASN A 169 1.21 5.18 10.87
CA ASN A 169 0.06 5.29 11.77
C ASN A 169 -0.98 4.18 11.54
N SER A 170 -0.56 3.00 11.12
CA SER A 170 -1.46 1.88 10.93
C SER A 170 -2.17 1.50 12.24
N LEU A 171 -3.48 1.27 12.16
CA LEU A 171 -4.34 0.90 13.30
C LEU A 171 -4.92 -0.50 13.07
N LEU A 172 -4.33 -1.51 13.71
CA LEU A 172 -4.62 -2.92 13.47
C LEU A 172 -5.12 -3.65 14.75
N PHE A 173 -5.85 -2.97 15.64
CA PHE A 173 -6.45 -3.56 16.84
C PHE A 173 -5.47 -4.37 17.70
N GLY A 174 -4.30 -3.81 17.99
CA GLY A 174 -3.29 -4.46 18.83
C GLY A 174 -2.52 -5.58 18.12
N LEU A 175 -2.76 -5.82 16.84
CA LEU A 175 -1.93 -6.71 16.03
C LEU A 175 -0.58 -6.04 15.78
N GLU A 176 0.50 -6.77 16.03
CA GLU A 176 1.82 -6.35 15.61
C GLU A 176 1.95 -6.49 14.10
N GLY A 177 2.68 -5.57 13.49
CA GLY A 177 2.87 -5.63 12.06
C GLY A 177 3.81 -4.56 11.53
N SER A 178 4.02 -4.63 10.25
CA SER A 178 4.77 -3.66 9.47
C SER A 178 4.10 -3.48 8.11
N SER A 179 4.30 -2.32 7.51
CA SER A 179 3.81 -2.02 6.18
C SER A 179 4.88 -2.32 5.14
N PRO A 180 4.61 -3.15 4.13
CA PRO A 180 5.47 -3.27 2.97
C PRO A 180 5.67 -1.91 2.32
N VAL A 181 6.87 -1.69 1.75
CA VAL A 181 7.26 -0.41 1.18
C VAL A 181 7.90 -0.60 -0.21
N GLU A 182 7.63 0.33 -1.08
CA GLU A 182 8.38 0.55 -2.31
C GLU A 182 9.32 1.73 -2.09
N VAL A 183 10.61 1.49 -2.24
CA VAL A 183 11.68 2.50 -2.17
C VAL A 183 12.15 2.76 -3.59
N THR A 184 12.13 4.01 -4.01
CA THR A 184 12.65 4.45 -5.31
C THR A 184 13.80 5.41 -5.10
N ILE A 185 14.98 5.07 -5.62
CA ILE A 185 16.19 5.91 -5.56
C ILE A 185 16.51 6.40 -6.98
N LYS A 186 16.63 7.73 -7.15
CA LYS A 186 16.99 8.35 -8.42
C LYS A 186 18.47 8.64 -8.46
N GLY A 187 19.15 8.20 -9.51
CA GLY A 187 20.58 8.42 -9.73
C GLY A 187 20.97 9.88 -9.97
N PRO A 188 22.29 10.19 -9.97
CA PRO A 188 23.39 9.23 -9.86
C PRO A 188 23.64 8.79 -8.41
N CYS A 189 23.98 7.50 -8.22
CA CYS A 189 24.29 6.92 -6.93
C CYS A 189 25.09 5.63 -7.11
N GLU A 190 26.08 5.37 -6.26
CA GLU A 190 26.84 4.12 -6.23
C GLU A 190 26.54 3.33 -4.96
N ASN A 191 26.31 2.03 -5.11
CA ASN A 191 26.08 1.09 -4.03
C ASN A 191 25.07 1.61 -2.97
N PRO A 192 23.82 1.90 -3.39
CA PRO A 192 22.81 2.42 -2.49
C PRO A 192 22.53 1.44 -1.35
N SER A 193 22.43 1.96 -0.14
CA SER A 193 22.11 1.17 1.04
C SER A 193 21.35 2.00 2.07
N TRP A 194 20.46 1.32 2.80
CA TRP A 194 19.67 1.94 3.86
C TRP A 194 19.35 0.99 5.00
N GLU A 195 19.04 1.56 6.13
CA GLU A 195 18.67 0.88 7.35
C GLU A 195 17.37 1.49 7.91
N ILE A 196 16.54 0.65 8.50
CA ILE A 196 15.39 1.10 9.28
C ILE A 196 15.75 0.95 10.76
N THR A 197 15.64 2.05 11.51
CA THR A 197 15.93 2.09 12.93
C THR A 197 14.78 2.66 13.74
N ASN A 198 14.71 2.31 15.01
CA ASN A 198 13.84 2.98 16.00
C ASN A 198 14.62 4.01 16.84
N GLY A 199 15.75 4.47 16.35
CA GLY A 199 16.68 5.40 17.02
C GLY A 199 17.76 4.73 17.85
N SER A 200 17.54 3.55 18.40
CA SER A 200 18.52 2.84 19.25
C SER A 200 19.00 1.50 18.65
N LYS A 201 18.23 0.94 17.73
CA LYS A 201 18.52 -0.39 17.16
C LYS A 201 18.18 -0.40 15.68
N ILE A 202 19.07 -0.99 14.88
CA ILE A 202 18.80 -1.33 13.49
C ILE A 202 17.80 -2.50 13.49
N LEU A 203 16.66 -2.29 12.87
CA LEU A 203 15.58 -3.29 12.76
C LEU A 203 15.74 -4.12 11.49
N GLN A 204 16.01 -3.45 10.37
CA GLN A 204 16.13 -4.05 9.05
C GLN A 204 17.12 -3.25 8.22
N SER A 205 17.68 -3.85 7.18
CA SER A 205 18.61 -3.19 6.26
C SER A 205 18.52 -3.78 4.86
N ASP A 206 18.87 -2.97 3.86
CA ASP A 206 18.92 -3.35 2.46
C ASP A 206 20.12 -2.69 1.79
N ALA A 207 20.74 -3.35 0.82
CA ALA A 207 21.90 -2.82 0.10
C ALA A 207 22.05 -3.45 -1.27
N TYR A 208 22.58 -2.69 -2.22
CA TYR A 208 22.76 -3.09 -3.60
C TYR A 208 24.17 -2.73 -4.09
N ASN A 209 24.85 -3.69 -4.73
CA ASN A 209 26.15 -3.51 -5.35
C ASN A 209 25.99 -3.13 -6.81
N LEU A 210 25.56 -1.90 -7.08
CA LEU A 210 25.36 -1.38 -8.43
C LEU A 210 25.52 0.14 -8.48
N ALA A 211 25.82 0.66 -9.68
CA ALA A 211 25.75 2.07 -9.97
C ALA A 211 24.38 2.40 -10.62
N ILE A 212 23.78 3.49 -10.16
CA ILE A 212 22.58 4.08 -10.75
C ILE A 212 23.03 5.34 -11.49
N ASP A 213 23.03 5.32 -12.81
CA ASP A 213 23.43 6.47 -13.62
C ASP A 213 22.40 7.62 -13.54
N ASP A 214 22.81 8.79 -14.01
CA ASP A 214 21.89 9.94 -14.08
C ASP A 214 20.69 9.62 -15.00
N GLY A 215 19.49 9.97 -14.54
CA GLY A 215 18.23 9.64 -15.18
C GLY A 215 17.71 8.22 -14.94
N TYR A 216 18.52 7.31 -14.40
CA TYR A 216 18.07 5.99 -13.98
C TYR A 216 17.47 6.03 -12.58
N LYS A 217 16.64 5.02 -12.26
CA LYS A 217 16.11 4.83 -10.92
C LYS A 217 16.09 3.36 -10.52
N LEU A 218 16.50 3.09 -9.29
CA LEU A 218 16.33 1.80 -8.63
C LEU A 218 14.97 1.78 -7.94
N VAL A 219 14.16 0.77 -8.19
CA VAL A 219 12.87 0.53 -7.53
C VAL A 219 12.93 -0.80 -6.80
N VAL A 220 12.77 -0.76 -5.48
CA VAL A 220 12.74 -1.94 -4.62
C VAL A 220 11.38 -2.01 -3.95
N SER A 221 10.63 -3.07 -4.22
CA SER A 221 9.29 -3.30 -3.67
C SER A 221 9.28 -4.52 -2.76
N SER A 222 8.81 -4.36 -1.54
CA SER A 222 8.59 -5.45 -0.59
C SER A 222 7.12 -5.89 -0.50
N PHE A 223 6.24 -5.40 -1.39
CA PHE A 223 4.83 -5.80 -1.39
C PHE A 223 4.68 -7.30 -1.65
N PRO A 224 3.90 -8.03 -0.82
CA PRO A 224 3.67 -9.45 -1.00
C PRO A 224 3.09 -9.77 -2.39
N GLY A 225 3.71 -10.73 -3.08
CA GLY A 225 3.36 -11.10 -4.45
C GLY A 225 3.88 -10.15 -5.55
N GLU A 226 4.43 -9.00 -5.17
CA GLU A 226 4.98 -7.98 -6.08
C GLU A 226 6.42 -7.61 -5.70
N GLN A 227 7.10 -8.49 -4.96
CA GLN A 227 8.50 -8.27 -4.58
C GLN A 227 9.36 -8.13 -5.84
N ALA A 228 10.10 -7.04 -5.92
CA ALA A 228 10.90 -6.72 -7.09
C ALA A 228 12.07 -5.81 -6.76
N CYS A 229 13.16 -6.01 -7.49
CA CYS A 229 14.31 -5.11 -7.53
C CYS A 229 14.55 -4.77 -9.00
N LYS A 230 14.27 -3.55 -9.41
CA LYS A 230 14.32 -3.13 -10.82
C LYS A 230 15.15 -1.86 -10.97
N LEU A 231 16.08 -1.89 -11.91
CA LEU A 231 16.71 -0.68 -12.43
C LEU A 231 15.93 -0.23 -13.66
N ILE A 232 15.42 0.99 -13.64
CA ILE A 232 14.60 1.55 -14.70
C ILE A 232 15.38 2.67 -15.39
N ALA A 233 15.56 2.53 -16.70
CA ALA A 233 16.23 3.51 -17.54
C ALA A 233 15.31 4.73 -17.86
N PRO A 234 15.86 5.83 -18.37
CA PRO A 234 15.08 7.03 -18.75
C PRO A 234 14.01 6.77 -19.82
N ASP A 235 14.22 5.78 -20.68
CA ASP A 235 13.26 5.36 -21.72
C ASP A 235 12.12 4.46 -21.18
N GLY A 236 12.14 4.14 -19.87
CA GLY A 236 11.17 3.26 -19.24
C GLY A 236 11.53 1.77 -19.29
N THR A 237 12.60 1.40 -19.97
CA THR A 237 13.09 0.01 -19.97
C THR A 237 13.50 -0.41 -18.56
N SER A 238 13.10 -1.61 -18.13
CA SER A 238 13.42 -2.11 -16.81
C SER A 238 14.24 -3.40 -16.87
N SER A 239 15.26 -3.49 -16.03
CA SER A 239 16.07 -4.69 -15.81
C SER A 239 15.94 -5.16 -14.36
N ASN A 240 15.91 -6.48 -14.17
CA ASN A 240 15.92 -7.07 -12.84
C ASN A 240 17.35 -7.05 -12.29
N VAL A 241 17.51 -6.47 -11.10
CA VAL A 241 18.81 -6.33 -10.40
C VAL A 241 18.87 -7.10 -9.09
N TYR A 242 18.07 -8.14 -8.96
CA TYR A 242 18.04 -8.98 -7.76
C TYR A 242 19.40 -9.59 -7.42
N GLN A 243 20.20 -9.92 -8.43
CA GLN A 243 21.54 -10.51 -8.23
C GLN A 243 22.57 -9.51 -7.64
N GLN A 244 22.31 -8.21 -7.74
CA GLN A 244 23.14 -7.16 -7.17
C GLN A 244 22.83 -6.86 -5.71
N GLN A 245 21.81 -7.51 -5.15
CA GLN A 245 21.40 -7.36 -3.76
C GLN A 245 22.45 -7.99 -2.81
N ASP A 246 22.80 -7.29 -1.75
CA ASP A 246 23.64 -7.82 -0.68
C ASP A 246 22.82 -8.78 0.19
N THR A 247 23.04 -10.07 0.03
CA THR A 247 22.32 -11.12 0.73
C THR A 247 22.67 -11.23 2.22
N SER A 248 23.66 -10.49 2.72
CA SER A 248 23.96 -10.39 4.15
C SER A 248 22.99 -9.49 4.91
N LYS A 249 22.21 -8.70 4.20
CA LYS A 249 21.19 -7.79 4.74
C LYS A 249 19.82 -8.49 4.89
N THR A 250 18.89 -7.83 5.59
CA THR A 250 17.53 -8.35 5.75
C THR A 250 16.80 -8.41 4.41
N ASN A 251 17.02 -7.41 3.58
CA ASN A 251 16.41 -7.20 2.27
C ASN A 251 14.87 -7.10 2.28
N PHE A 252 14.28 -6.45 1.29
CA PHE A 252 12.83 -6.22 1.20
C PHE A 252 12.25 -5.69 2.52
N VAL A 253 12.83 -4.61 2.99
CA VAL A 253 12.46 -3.98 4.26
C VAL A 253 10.98 -3.61 4.33
N SER A 254 10.43 -3.56 5.53
CA SER A 254 9.06 -3.11 5.82
C SER A 254 9.06 -2.07 6.93
N ILE A 255 8.12 -1.13 6.89
CA ILE A 255 8.03 -0.03 7.84
C ILE A 255 7.26 -0.51 9.08
N PRO A 256 7.88 -0.59 10.27
CA PRO A 256 7.19 -0.92 11.51
C PRO A 256 6.06 0.07 11.81
N ILE A 257 5.04 -0.37 12.55
CA ILE A 257 4.01 0.53 13.08
C ILE A 257 4.64 1.48 14.10
N GLY A 258 4.26 2.74 14.04
CA GLY A 258 4.79 3.83 14.84
C GLY A 258 5.89 4.60 14.13
N GLN A 259 6.72 5.29 14.90
CA GLN A 259 7.81 6.11 14.37
C GLN A 259 9.04 5.26 14.10
N SER A 260 9.63 5.43 12.94
CA SER A 260 10.91 4.84 12.55
C SER A 260 11.74 5.81 11.72
N PHE A 261 13.02 5.51 11.56
CA PHE A 261 13.93 6.32 10.77
C PHE A 261 14.56 5.45 9.69
N PHE A 262 14.51 5.95 8.45
CA PHE A 262 15.33 5.45 7.37
C PHE A 262 16.66 6.19 7.37
N VAL A 263 17.72 5.44 7.51
CA VAL A 263 19.10 5.95 7.44
C VAL A 263 19.69 5.49 6.12
N PHE A 264 19.83 6.40 5.18
CA PHE A 264 20.52 6.16 3.93
C PHE A 264 22.00 6.45 4.06
N HIS A 265 22.84 5.50 3.72
CA HIS A 265 24.28 5.67 3.68
C HIS A 265 24.72 6.25 2.34
N ASN A 266 23.97 5.91 1.28
CA ASN A 266 24.23 6.42 -0.05
C ASN A 266 22.92 6.47 -0.84
N PHE A 267 22.54 7.63 -1.35
CA PHE A 267 21.40 7.82 -2.23
C PHE A 267 21.68 9.01 -3.18
N GLY A 268 21.06 8.96 -4.36
CA GLY A 268 21.30 9.95 -5.40
C GLY A 268 20.56 11.28 -5.19
N LYS A 269 19.90 11.74 -6.25
CA LYS A 269 19.20 13.03 -6.25
C LYS A 269 17.93 13.05 -5.41
N ASN A 270 17.25 11.91 -5.27
CA ASN A 270 15.95 11.82 -4.60
C ASN A 270 15.66 10.39 -4.16
N VAL A 271 14.98 10.29 -3.02
CA VAL A 271 14.40 9.02 -2.53
C VAL A 271 12.91 9.20 -2.36
N GLU A 272 12.13 8.26 -2.88
CA GLU A 272 10.69 8.22 -2.73
C GLU A 272 10.29 6.94 -2.01
N PHE A 273 9.35 7.05 -1.08
CA PHE A 273 8.75 5.94 -0.35
C PHE A 273 7.27 5.88 -0.67
N LYS A 274 6.79 4.68 -0.96
CA LYS A 274 5.38 4.41 -1.11
C LYS A 274 5.00 3.21 -0.28
N PHE A 275 4.08 3.37 0.67
CA PHE A 275 3.63 2.29 1.53
C PHE A 275 2.14 2.36 1.83
N LYS A 276 1.61 1.26 2.35
CA LYS A 276 0.21 1.14 2.77
C LYS A 276 0.11 1.42 4.26
N GLU A 277 -0.61 2.46 4.64
CA GLU A 277 -1.00 2.68 6.02
C GLU A 277 -2.33 1.98 6.29
N TYR A 278 -2.28 0.91 7.08
CA TYR A 278 -3.42 0.02 7.28
C TYR A 278 -4.41 0.53 8.32
N ARG A 279 -5.69 0.19 8.11
CA ARG A 279 -6.81 0.44 9.03
C ARG A 279 -7.60 -0.84 9.20
N GLY A 280 -7.92 -1.19 10.44
CA GLY A 280 -8.81 -2.31 10.74
C GLY A 280 -10.25 -2.03 10.31
N VAL A 281 -10.71 -0.80 10.55
CA VAL A 281 -11.99 -0.25 10.09
C VAL A 281 -11.78 1.18 9.61
N THR A 282 -12.73 1.66 8.84
CA THR A 282 -12.77 3.02 8.29
C THR A 282 -13.86 3.83 8.96
#